data_c4f7dac22921b9d4d78bc6ecfce70bff
#
_entry.id   c4f7dac22921b9d4d78bc6ecfce70bff
#
_cell.length_a   1.000
_cell.length_b   1.000
_cell.length_c   1.000
_cell.angle_alpha   90.00
_cell.angle_beta   90.00
_cell.angle_gamma   90.00
#
_symmetry.space_group_name_H-M   'P 1'
#
loop_
_entity.id
_entity.type
_entity.pdbx_description
1 polymer ?
#
loop_
_entity_poly.entity_id
_entity_poly.type
_entity_poly.pdbx_seq_one_letter_code
_entity_poly.pdbx_strand_id
1 'polypeptide(L)'
;MDATRGDKAVLLFSLYLAQGLPYGFFTLALPVILRDAGLSLTEIGLLGLLTLPWAFKFLWAPVIDQRGTRRGWLLTLQSATVLAALALSPLEPSSSFALLLIAAFAFNLLAATQDIVTDGLAVRLLGPAERGIGNGLQVGAYRLGMIFGGGALLWVFARYGWHVAFTGMAALLALTLLPVLRLDEPVRRVPPQTSAAALALGWFTRARQPDMLVAAALIVAYRFGDQMVSSLFGPFLLDRGLDLETIALMKGAVGSTTSLAGAALGGVFVFAVGRRLALLASGLAQAACFLLYISAAAGMGGVPLLWGATVVEGVVSTMATVALFTLMMDAADPDHAGTDYTLLASVVVLVGTIAGIAGGVAADALGYTATFIVGAVLAAGGCLVVIAWLDRRATARFADVWR
;
A
#
# COMPACT_ATOMS: atom_id res chain seq x y z
N MET A 1 -0.61 -7.20 27.07
CA MET A 1 -1.60 -7.86 26.16
C MET A 1 -1.15 -9.28 25.90
N ASP A 2 -1.78 -10.22 26.54
CA ASP A 2 -1.56 -11.66 26.24
C ASP A 2 -2.50 -12.12 25.10
N ALA A 3 -2.68 -11.25 24.08
CA ALA A 3 -3.42 -11.61 22.90
C ALA A 3 -2.70 -12.77 22.18
N THR A 4 -3.42 -13.84 21.91
CA THR A 4 -2.86 -14.96 21.15
C THR A 4 -2.42 -14.50 19.76
N ARG A 5 -1.51 -15.23 19.11
CA ARG A 5 -1.13 -14.95 17.71
C ARG A 5 -2.35 -14.89 16.79
N GLY A 6 -3.36 -15.72 17.06
CA GLY A 6 -4.62 -15.74 16.32
C GLY A 6 -5.41 -14.44 16.46
N ASP A 7 -5.54 -13.92 17.68
CA ASP A 7 -6.29 -12.66 17.92
C ASP A 7 -5.62 -11.47 17.23
N LYS A 8 -4.28 -11.38 17.27
CA LYS A 8 -3.51 -10.35 16.54
C LYS A 8 -3.74 -10.46 15.04
N ALA A 9 -3.71 -11.67 14.49
CA ALA A 9 -3.89 -11.92 13.07
C ALA A 9 -5.31 -11.53 12.61
N VAL A 10 -6.35 -11.92 13.34
CA VAL A 10 -7.75 -11.56 13.03
C VAL A 10 -7.96 -10.06 13.09
N LEU A 11 -7.41 -9.38 14.11
CA LEU A 11 -7.51 -7.94 14.26
C LEU A 11 -6.84 -7.21 13.08
N LEU A 12 -5.57 -7.52 12.79
CA LEU A 12 -4.82 -6.87 11.71
C LEU A 12 -5.43 -7.17 10.35
N PHE A 13 -5.85 -8.44 10.10
CA PHE A 13 -6.54 -8.80 8.88
C PHE A 13 -7.80 -7.96 8.66
N SER A 14 -8.65 -7.82 9.68
CA SER A 14 -9.88 -7.03 9.61
C SER A 14 -9.59 -5.56 9.33
N LEU A 15 -8.57 -4.98 10.00
CA LEU A 15 -8.20 -3.59 9.85
C LEU A 15 -7.68 -3.27 8.43
N TYR A 16 -6.80 -4.10 7.89
CA TYR A 16 -6.26 -3.89 6.54
C TYR A 16 -7.28 -4.23 5.44
N LEU A 17 -8.15 -5.21 5.67
CA LEU A 17 -9.30 -5.47 4.79
C LEU A 17 -10.22 -4.25 4.70
N ALA A 18 -10.53 -3.62 5.86
CA ALA A 18 -11.36 -2.43 5.94
C ALA A 18 -10.79 -1.23 5.18
N GLN A 19 -9.46 -1.13 5.07
CA GLN A 19 -8.78 -0.08 4.30
C GLN A 19 -8.77 -0.38 2.80
N GLY A 20 -8.48 -1.63 2.44
CA GLY A 20 -8.43 -2.06 1.05
C GLY A 20 -9.77 -1.97 0.33
N LEU A 21 -10.88 -2.19 1.04
CA LEU A 21 -12.22 -2.24 0.48
C LEU A 21 -12.65 -0.89 -0.15
N PRO A 22 -12.64 0.25 0.57
CA PRO A 22 -12.96 1.54 -0.02
C PRO A 22 -11.92 1.98 -1.05
N TYR A 23 -10.64 1.71 -0.80
CA TYR A 23 -9.59 2.05 -1.75
C TYR A 23 -9.81 1.34 -3.09
N GLY A 24 -10.11 0.04 -3.07
CA GLY A 24 -10.44 -0.72 -4.27
C GLY A 24 -11.67 -0.16 -5.00
N PHE A 25 -12.72 0.20 -4.25
CA PHE A 25 -13.91 0.79 -4.85
C PHE A 25 -13.60 2.12 -5.56
N PHE A 26 -12.94 3.06 -4.88
CA PHE A 26 -12.68 4.39 -5.44
C PHE A 26 -11.64 4.41 -6.54
N THR A 27 -10.69 3.45 -6.55
CA THR A 27 -9.63 3.41 -7.55
C THR A 27 -9.91 2.48 -8.74
N LEU A 28 -10.72 1.44 -8.55
CA LEU A 28 -10.98 0.44 -9.59
C LEU A 28 -12.44 0.46 -10.07
N ALA A 29 -13.42 0.51 -9.17
CA ALA A 29 -14.83 0.44 -9.54
C ALA A 29 -15.39 1.81 -9.97
N LEU A 30 -15.15 2.86 -9.18
CA LEU A 30 -15.73 4.18 -9.42
C LEU A 30 -15.38 4.77 -10.79
N PRO A 31 -14.13 4.70 -11.29
CA PRO A 31 -13.81 5.18 -12.65
C PRO A 31 -14.65 4.50 -13.74
N VAL A 32 -14.92 3.20 -13.60
CA VAL A 32 -15.73 2.43 -14.55
C VAL A 32 -17.18 2.89 -14.49
N ILE A 33 -17.72 3.03 -13.28
CA ILE A 33 -19.10 3.49 -13.04
C ILE A 33 -19.31 4.89 -13.64
N LEU A 34 -18.38 5.81 -13.40
CA LEU A 34 -18.48 7.18 -13.90
C LEU A 34 -18.32 7.24 -15.44
N ARG A 35 -17.50 6.36 -16.01
CA ARG A 35 -17.37 6.25 -17.46
C ARG A 35 -18.65 5.76 -18.10
N ASP A 36 -19.27 4.75 -17.51
CA ASP A 36 -20.57 4.23 -17.95
C ASP A 36 -21.68 5.28 -17.83
N ALA A 37 -21.63 6.11 -16.80
CA ALA A 37 -22.50 7.28 -16.62
C ALA A 37 -22.22 8.44 -17.61
N GLY A 38 -21.25 8.30 -18.52
CA GLY A 38 -20.96 9.26 -19.58
C GLY A 38 -19.99 10.38 -19.23
N LEU A 39 -19.32 10.32 -18.06
CA LEU A 39 -18.34 11.34 -17.67
C LEU A 39 -17.10 11.30 -18.59
N SER A 40 -16.51 12.48 -18.80
CA SER A 40 -15.29 12.64 -19.58
C SER A 40 -14.08 12.02 -18.88
N LEU A 41 -13.06 11.65 -19.64
CA LEU A 41 -11.80 11.14 -19.08
C LEU A 41 -11.10 12.19 -18.20
N THR A 42 -11.30 13.47 -18.47
CA THR A 42 -10.77 14.56 -17.65
C THR A 42 -11.42 14.58 -16.26
N GLU A 43 -12.74 14.46 -16.18
CA GLU A 43 -13.46 14.37 -14.91
C GLU A 43 -13.06 13.12 -14.12
N ILE A 44 -12.92 11.97 -14.81
CA ILE A 44 -12.42 10.74 -14.20
C ILE A 44 -10.98 10.92 -13.69
N GLY A 45 -10.15 11.67 -14.41
CA GLY A 45 -8.80 12.01 -13.99
C GLY A 45 -8.74 12.76 -12.65
N LEU A 46 -9.78 13.56 -12.32
CA LEU A 46 -9.88 14.23 -11.02
C LEU A 46 -9.99 13.27 -9.83
N LEU A 47 -10.38 12.00 -10.06
CA LEU A 47 -10.33 10.97 -9.01
C LEU A 47 -8.91 10.76 -8.47
N GLY A 48 -7.88 11.16 -9.21
CA GLY A 48 -6.50 11.18 -8.70
C GLY A 48 -6.34 12.04 -7.44
N LEU A 49 -7.18 13.07 -7.25
CA LEU A 49 -7.20 13.88 -6.03
C LEU A 49 -7.58 13.08 -4.78
N LEU A 50 -8.29 11.97 -4.93
CA LEU A 50 -8.67 11.07 -3.83
C LEU A 50 -7.45 10.38 -3.19
N THR A 51 -6.31 10.37 -3.87
CA THR A 51 -5.07 9.80 -3.32
C THR A 51 -4.28 10.79 -2.45
N LEU A 52 -4.61 12.10 -2.49
CA LEU A 52 -3.91 13.13 -1.72
C LEU A 52 -3.89 12.86 -0.20
N PRO A 53 -4.98 12.42 0.46
CA PRO A 53 -4.91 12.08 1.87
C PRO A 53 -3.84 11.03 2.19
N TRP A 54 -3.67 10.03 1.32
CA TRP A 54 -2.66 8.98 1.48
C TRP A 54 -1.23 9.49 1.33
N ALA A 55 -1.02 10.44 0.41
CA ALA A 55 0.29 11.06 0.19
C ALA A 55 0.68 11.99 1.35
N PHE A 56 -0.29 12.71 1.92
CA PHE A 56 -0.04 13.74 2.93
C PHE A 56 -0.36 13.32 4.36
N LYS A 57 -0.79 12.07 4.62
CA LYS A 57 -1.16 11.58 5.97
C LYS A 57 -0.05 11.79 7.02
N PHE A 58 1.21 11.87 6.62
CA PHE A 58 2.33 12.14 7.50
C PHE A 58 2.23 13.49 8.22
N LEU A 59 1.49 14.46 7.68
CA LEU A 59 1.33 15.78 8.28
C LEU A 59 0.53 15.74 9.60
N TRP A 60 -0.45 14.83 9.71
CA TRP A 60 -1.28 14.70 10.92
C TRP A 60 -1.01 13.42 11.71
N ALA A 61 -0.14 12.54 11.24
CA ALA A 61 0.24 11.32 11.94
C ALA A 61 0.70 11.57 13.40
N PRO A 62 1.50 12.61 13.72
CA PRO A 62 1.88 12.91 15.11
C PRO A 62 0.72 13.22 16.03
N VAL A 63 -0.34 13.86 15.50
CA VAL A 63 -1.55 14.16 16.29
C VAL A 63 -2.26 12.87 16.68
N ILE A 64 -2.42 11.97 15.72
CA ILE A 64 -3.04 10.65 15.92
C ILE A 64 -2.22 9.80 16.89
N ASP A 65 -0.90 9.82 16.74
CA ASP A 65 0.00 8.99 17.53
C ASP A 65 0.11 9.46 18.99
N GLN A 66 -0.07 10.75 19.25
CA GLN A 66 0.09 11.35 20.59
C GLN A 66 -1.23 11.58 21.32
N ARG A 67 -2.38 11.57 20.67
CA ARG A 67 -3.68 11.85 21.29
C ARG A 67 -4.59 10.62 21.29
N GLY A 68 -5.27 10.42 22.42
CA GLY A 68 -6.23 9.33 22.56
C GLY A 68 -5.60 7.93 22.61
N THR A 69 -6.46 6.92 22.54
CA THR A 69 -6.08 5.51 22.44
C THR A 69 -6.26 5.03 21.00
N ARG A 70 -5.49 4.04 20.57
CA ARG A 70 -5.65 3.46 19.21
C ARG A 70 -7.02 2.82 19.06
N ARG A 71 -7.50 2.12 20.08
CA ARG A 71 -8.86 1.59 20.10
C ARG A 71 -9.91 2.67 19.90
N GLY A 72 -9.79 3.81 20.61
CA GLY A 72 -10.70 4.94 20.49
C GLY A 72 -10.69 5.52 19.06
N TRP A 73 -9.51 5.75 18.51
CA TRP A 73 -9.36 6.20 17.12
C TRP A 73 -9.96 5.22 16.11
N LEU A 74 -9.66 3.92 16.22
CA LEU A 74 -10.17 2.89 15.31
C LEU A 74 -11.70 2.83 15.37
N LEU A 75 -12.30 2.80 16.56
CA LEU A 75 -13.76 2.78 16.70
C LEU A 75 -14.39 4.03 16.09
N THR A 76 -13.83 5.22 16.35
CA THR A 76 -14.37 6.48 15.80
C THR A 76 -14.25 6.52 14.28
N LEU A 77 -13.06 6.22 13.74
CA LEU A 77 -12.80 6.31 12.30
C LEU A 77 -13.57 5.24 11.51
N GLN A 78 -13.59 3.99 11.96
CA GLN A 78 -14.37 2.93 11.28
C GLN A 78 -15.87 3.20 11.36
N SER A 79 -16.39 3.65 12.51
CA SER A 79 -17.80 4.03 12.62
C SER A 79 -18.14 5.20 11.69
N ALA A 80 -17.26 6.22 11.64
CA ALA A 80 -17.43 7.34 10.71
C ALA A 80 -17.39 6.87 9.24
N THR A 81 -16.52 5.92 8.91
CA THR A 81 -16.43 5.33 7.55
C THR A 81 -17.69 4.54 7.19
N VAL A 82 -18.25 3.76 8.14
CA VAL A 82 -19.54 3.07 7.95
C VAL A 82 -20.66 4.07 7.72
N LEU A 83 -20.73 5.13 8.55
CA LEU A 83 -21.73 6.18 8.39
C LEU A 83 -21.56 6.94 7.07
N ALA A 84 -20.34 7.22 6.65
CA ALA A 84 -20.07 7.84 5.35
C ALA A 84 -20.52 6.96 4.18
N ALA A 85 -20.31 5.64 4.26
CA ALA A 85 -20.80 4.70 3.25
C ALA A 85 -22.34 4.70 3.21
N LEU A 86 -23.00 4.70 4.36
CA LEU A 86 -24.46 4.80 4.43
C LEU A 86 -24.98 6.16 3.90
N ALA A 87 -24.28 7.26 4.20
CA ALA A 87 -24.65 8.59 3.70
C ALA A 87 -24.46 8.73 2.18
N LEU A 88 -23.50 8.01 1.60
CA LEU A 88 -23.29 7.96 0.14
C LEU A 88 -24.33 7.07 -0.57
N SER A 89 -24.94 6.13 0.14
CA SER A 89 -25.88 5.16 -0.42
C SER A 89 -27.09 5.81 -1.16
N PRO A 90 -27.74 6.89 -0.68
CA PRO A 90 -28.83 7.54 -1.39
C PRO A 90 -28.39 8.50 -2.51
N LEU A 91 -27.10 8.81 -2.63
CA LEU A 91 -26.58 9.74 -3.63
C LEU A 91 -26.37 9.02 -4.96
N GLU A 92 -27.12 9.38 -5.99
CA GLU A 92 -26.87 8.86 -7.34
C GLU A 92 -25.63 9.52 -7.96
N PRO A 93 -24.74 8.76 -8.64
CA PRO A 93 -23.54 9.30 -9.29
C PRO A 93 -23.84 10.42 -10.30
N SER A 94 -25.02 10.37 -10.93
CA SER A 94 -25.49 11.32 -11.93
C SER A 94 -25.96 12.65 -11.36
N SER A 95 -26.28 12.72 -10.05
CA SER A 95 -26.93 13.92 -9.46
C SER A 95 -25.98 15.10 -9.25
N SER A 96 -24.74 14.84 -8.85
CA SER A 96 -23.68 15.87 -8.70
C SER A 96 -22.29 15.22 -8.57
N PHE A 97 -21.50 15.31 -9.61
CA PHE A 97 -20.12 14.83 -9.59
C PHE A 97 -19.25 15.53 -8.51
N ALA A 98 -19.45 16.84 -8.31
CA ALA A 98 -18.71 17.58 -7.30
C ALA A 98 -19.01 17.09 -5.88
N LEU A 99 -20.28 16.82 -5.56
CA LEU A 99 -20.68 16.28 -4.25
C LEU A 99 -20.11 14.88 -4.04
N LEU A 100 -20.15 14.03 -5.07
CA LEU A 100 -19.57 12.69 -5.03
C LEU A 100 -18.05 12.75 -4.80
N LEU A 101 -17.35 13.65 -5.49
CA LEU A 101 -15.90 13.83 -5.33
C LEU A 101 -15.54 14.30 -3.92
N ILE A 102 -16.27 15.28 -3.36
CA ILE A 102 -16.06 15.76 -1.99
C ILE A 102 -16.32 14.64 -0.97
N ALA A 103 -17.41 13.89 -1.13
CA ALA A 103 -17.75 12.80 -0.23
C ALA A 103 -16.73 11.65 -0.32
N ALA A 104 -16.30 11.30 -1.53
CA ALA A 104 -15.25 10.32 -1.75
C ALA A 104 -13.89 10.78 -1.17
N PHE A 105 -13.56 12.07 -1.28
CA PHE A 105 -12.36 12.63 -0.65
C PHE A 105 -12.42 12.54 0.88
N ALA A 106 -13.55 12.92 1.49
CA ALA A 106 -13.75 12.77 2.93
C ALA A 106 -13.63 11.31 3.39
N PHE A 107 -14.17 10.39 2.61
CA PHE A 107 -14.05 8.95 2.87
C PHE A 107 -12.58 8.49 2.82
N ASN A 108 -11.83 8.92 1.80
CA ASN A 108 -10.40 8.59 1.70
C ASN A 108 -9.57 9.26 2.82
N LEU A 109 -9.96 10.44 3.29
CA LEU A 109 -9.33 11.07 4.45
C LEU A 109 -9.51 10.25 5.73
N LEU A 110 -10.72 9.71 5.96
CA LEU A 110 -10.98 8.79 7.08
C LEU A 110 -10.14 7.51 6.95
N ALA A 111 -10.10 6.91 5.76
CA ALA A 111 -9.32 5.70 5.49
C ALA A 111 -7.82 5.93 5.69
N ALA A 112 -7.26 7.02 5.17
CA ALA A 112 -5.85 7.39 5.34
C ALA A 112 -5.49 7.68 6.81
N THR A 113 -6.44 8.26 7.57
CA THR A 113 -6.25 8.50 9.01
C THR A 113 -6.30 7.18 9.80
N GLN A 114 -7.20 6.27 9.44
CA GLN A 114 -7.28 4.94 10.03
C GLN A 114 -5.99 4.14 9.77
N ASP A 115 -5.39 4.29 8.61
CA ASP A 115 -4.14 3.62 8.25
C ASP A 115 -2.99 3.99 9.21
N ILE A 116 -2.85 5.26 9.57
CA ILE A 116 -1.88 5.71 10.58
C ILE A 116 -2.05 4.94 11.90
N VAL A 117 -3.29 4.80 12.36
CA VAL A 117 -3.62 4.11 13.62
C VAL A 117 -3.31 2.63 13.51
N THR A 118 -3.69 2.01 12.39
CA THR A 118 -3.51 0.58 12.13
C THR A 118 -2.04 0.22 12.04
N ASP A 119 -1.26 0.96 11.26
CA ASP A 119 0.18 0.74 11.10
C ASP A 119 0.91 0.94 12.44
N GLY A 120 0.58 2.02 13.16
CA GLY A 120 1.12 2.24 14.50
C GLY A 120 0.74 1.15 15.51
N LEU A 121 -0.45 0.57 15.40
CA LEU A 121 -0.87 -0.58 16.19
C LEU A 121 -0.10 -1.84 15.81
N ALA A 122 0.07 -2.11 14.51
CA ALA A 122 0.79 -3.27 14.00
C ALA A 122 2.25 -3.29 14.48
N VAL A 123 2.95 -2.14 14.39
CA VAL A 123 4.34 -2.01 14.88
C VAL A 123 4.47 -2.36 16.37
N ARG A 124 3.46 -2.01 17.18
CA ARG A 124 3.47 -2.30 18.63
C ARG A 124 3.04 -3.71 18.98
N LEU A 125 2.07 -4.26 18.25
CA LEU A 125 1.53 -5.60 18.51
C LEU A 125 2.48 -6.72 18.08
N LEU A 126 3.23 -6.49 17.00
CA LEU A 126 4.07 -7.50 16.39
C LEU A 126 5.48 -7.45 16.96
N GLY A 127 5.88 -8.52 17.64
CA GLY A 127 7.28 -8.73 18.00
C GLY A 127 8.15 -8.89 16.74
N PRO A 128 9.49 -8.69 16.85
CA PRO A 128 10.39 -8.77 15.70
C PRO A 128 10.23 -10.06 14.87
N ALA A 129 10.04 -11.21 15.51
CA ALA A 129 9.82 -12.48 14.82
C ALA A 129 8.47 -12.58 14.09
N GLU A 130 7.46 -11.81 14.51
CA GLU A 130 6.11 -11.85 13.94
C GLU A 130 5.93 -10.88 12.76
N ARG A 131 6.81 -9.87 12.60
CA ARG A 131 6.65 -8.78 11.63
C ARG A 131 6.61 -9.24 10.17
N GLY A 132 7.37 -10.28 9.80
CA GLY A 132 7.33 -10.84 8.45
C GLY A 132 5.95 -11.38 8.08
N ILE A 133 5.40 -12.26 8.93
CA ILE A 133 4.05 -12.83 8.73
C ILE A 133 3.00 -11.71 8.84
N GLY A 134 3.16 -10.79 9.80
CA GLY A 134 2.27 -9.65 9.97
C GLY A 134 2.19 -8.75 8.74
N ASN A 135 3.31 -8.47 8.07
CA ASN A 135 3.33 -7.70 6.82
C ASN A 135 2.77 -8.49 5.64
N GLY A 136 3.01 -9.80 5.58
CA GLY A 136 2.33 -10.66 4.61
C GLY A 136 0.81 -10.58 4.76
N LEU A 137 0.32 -10.63 6.01
CA LEU A 137 -1.09 -10.47 6.33
C LEU A 137 -1.62 -9.07 5.98
N GLN A 138 -0.87 -8.01 6.28
CA GLN A 138 -1.17 -6.62 5.92
C GLN A 138 -1.41 -6.49 4.42
N VAL A 139 -0.41 -6.84 3.62
CA VAL A 139 -0.48 -6.72 2.17
C VAL A 139 -1.57 -7.62 1.60
N GLY A 140 -1.70 -8.85 2.08
CA GLY A 140 -2.71 -9.81 1.65
C GLY A 140 -4.14 -9.34 1.96
N ALA A 141 -4.42 -8.92 3.19
CA ALA A 141 -5.73 -8.44 3.61
C ALA A 141 -6.13 -7.16 2.86
N TYR A 142 -5.18 -6.23 2.67
CA TYR A 142 -5.41 -5.03 1.89
C TYR A 142 -5.77 -5.36 0.42
N ARG A 143 -5.04 -6.29 -0.21
CA ARG A 143 -5.34 -6.75 -1.58
C ARG A 143 -6.70 -7.44 -1.69
N LEU A 144 -7.05 -8.27 -0.71
CA LEU A 144 -8.40 -8.87 -0.64
C LEU A 144 -9.47 -7.76 -0.54
N GLY A 145 -9.26 -6.77 0.32
CA GLY A 145 -10.15 -5.61 0.41
C GLY A 145 -10.31 -4.90 -0.94
N MET A 146 -9.23 -4.69 -1.69
CA MET A 146 -9.27 -4.10 -3.03
C MET A 146 -10.06 -4.97 -4.03
N ILE A 147 -9.89 -6.30 -3.99
CA ILE A 147 -10.64 -7.22 -4.86
C ILE A 147 -12.14 -7.15 -4.55
N PHE A 148 -12.50 -7.15 -3.28
CA PHE A 148 -13.91 -7.01 -2.88
C PHE A 148 -14.46 -5.63 -3.24
N GLY A 149 -13.72 -4.56 -2.96
CA GLY A 149 -14.13 -3.17 -3.25
C GLY A 149 -14.21 -2.87 -4.74
N GLY A 150 -13.19 -3.25 -5.49
CA GLY A 150 -13.10 -2.97 -6.93
C GLY A 150 -13.84 -3.97 -7.80
N GLY A 151 -13.94 -5.23 -7.39
CA GLY A 151 -14.56 -6.29 -8.19
C GLY A 151 -15.95 -6.66 -7.68
N ALA A 152 -16.07 -7.19 -6.46
CA ALA A 152 -17.36 -7.68 -5.95
C ALA A 152 -18.40 -6.56 -5.81
N LEU A 153 -18.02 -5.39 -5.29
CA LEU A 153 -18.93 -4.25 -5.18
C LEU A 153 -19.30 -3.65 -6.54
N LEU A 154 -18.41 -3.68 -7.53
CA LEU A 154 -18.74 -3.30 -8.90
C LEU A 154 -19.79 -4.24 -9.49
N TRP A 155 -19.64 -5.55 -9.28
CA TRP A 155 -20.64 -6.52 -9.70
C TRP A 155 -21.99 -6.31 -9.00
N VAL A 156 -21.99 -6.05 -7.69
CA VAL A 156 -23.19 -5.72 -6.92
C VAL A 156 -23.85 -4.45 -7.47
N PHE A 157 -23.05 -3.42 -7.77
CA PHE A 157 -23.53 -2.20 -8.40
C PHE A 157 -24.21 -2.48 -9.74
N ALA A 158 -23.55 -3.22 -10.62
CA ALA A 158 -24.08 -3.53 -11.94
C ALA A 158 -25.41 -4.32 -11.90
N ARG A 159 -25.59 -5.15 -10.86
CA ARG A 159 -26.78 -6.02 -10.74
C ARG A 159 -27.92 -5.40 -9.91
N TYR A 160 -27.57 -4.63 -8.87
CA TYR A 160 -28.52 -4.18 -7.84
C TYR A 160 -28.48 -2.66 -7.60
N GLY A 161 -27.60 -1.95 -8.32
CA GLY A 161 -27.46 -0.50 -8.26
C GLY A 161 -26.61 0.03 -7.10
N TRP A 162 -26.50 1.36 -7.08
CA TRP A 162 -25.64 2.12 -6.18
C TRP A 162 -25.97 1.93 -4.70
N HIS A 163 -27.27 2.02 -4.37
CA HIS A 163 -27.75 1.91 -2.99
C HIS A 163 -27.32 0.59 -2.34
N VAL A 164 -27.52 -0.54 -3.05
CA VAL A 164 -27.18 -1.87 -2.53
C VAL A 164 -25.67 -2.05 -2.41
N ALA A 165 -24.88 -1.51 -3.36
CA ALA A 165 -23.43 -1.59 -3.31
C ALA A 165 -22.88 -0.85 -2.07
N PHE A 166 -23.33 0.38 -1.79
CA PHE A 166 -22.85 1.16 -0.63
C PHE A 166 -23.39 0.62 0.71
N THR A 167 -24.60 0.13 0.76
CA THR A 167 -25.14 -0.57 1.95
C THR A 167 -24.37 -1.85 2.22
N GLY A 168 -24.02 -2.62 1.17
CA GLY A 168 -23.18 -3.80 1.28
C GLY A 168 -21.76 -3.46 1.75
N MET A 169 -21.16 -2.39 1.24
CA MET A 169 -19.88 -1.89 1.70
C MET A 169 -19.92 -1.49 3.19
N ALA A 170 -20.96 -0.76 3.60
CA ALA A 170 -21.17 -0.38 5.00
C ALA A 170 -21.29 -1.61 5.92
N ALA A 171 -22.02 -2.64 5.49
CA ALA A 171 -22.16 -3.89 6.24
C ALA A 171 -20.82 -4.62 6.38
N LEU A 172 -20.03 -4.72 5.31
CA LEU A 172 -18.70 -5.31 5.35
C LEU A 172 -17.75 -4.53 6.28
N LEU A 173 -17.76 -3.20 6.20
CA LEU A 173 -16.98 -2.34 7.09
C LEU A 173 -17.43 -2.49 8.56
N ALA A 174 -18.72 -2.59 8.82
CA ALA A 174 -19.25 -2.82 10.17
C ALA A 174 -18.78 -4.17 10.75
N LEU A 175 -18.69 -5.21 9.94
CA LEU A 175 -18.16 -6.51 10.37
C LEU A 175 -16.68 -6.42 10.80
N THR A 176 -15.89 -5.57 10.14
CA THR A 176 -14.47 -5.37 10.50
C THR A 176 -14.29 -4.63 11.84
N LEU A 177 -15.34 -4.01 12.40
CA LEU A 177 -15.32 -3.42 13.74
C LEU A 177 -15.30 -4.47 14.87
N LEU A 178 -15.82 -5.67 14.64
CA LEU A 178 -16.00 -6.67 15.68
C LEU A 178 -14.70 -7.01 16.43
N PRO A 179 -13.55 -7.24 15.76
CA PRO A 179 -12.29 -7.48 16.47
C PRO A 179 -11.79 -6.26 17.25
N VAL A 180 -12.09 -5.04 16.77
CA VAL A 180 -11.67 -3.80 17.46
C VAL A 180 -12.42 -3.60 18.78
N LEU A 181 -13.68 -4.04 18.86
CA LEU A 181 -14.46 -4.00 20.08
C LEU A 181 -13.82 -4.84 21.21
N ARG A 182 -13.10 -5.91 20.85
CA ARG A 182 -12.40 -6.80 21.78
C ARG A 182 -10.96 -6.38 22.07
N LEU A 183 -10.48 -5.32 21.38
CA LEU A 183 -9.11 -4.83 21.58
C LEU A 183 -9.00 -4.22 22.99
N ASP A 184 -8.17 -4.83 23.83
CA ASP A 184 -7.79 -4.28 25.12
C ASP A 184 -6.45 -3.56 24.98
N GLU A 185 -6.47 -2.24 25.16
CA GLU A 185 -5.28 -1.39 25.01
C GLU A 185 -4.95 -0.76 26.35
N PRO A 186 -3.75 -1.02 26.91
CA PRO A 186 -3.32 -0.37 28.13
C PRO A 186 -3.20 1.14 27.94
N VAL A 187 -3.67 1.89 28.93
CA VAL A 187 -3.63 3.36 28.92
C VAL A 187 -2.19 3.85 28.74
N ARG A 188 -1.99 4.74 27.78
CA ARG A 188 -0.67 5.33 27.50
C ARG A 188 -0.19 6.16 28.70
N ARG A 189 1.02 5.87 29.19
CA ARG A 189 1.62 6.59 30.32
C ARG A 189 2.33 7.89 29.93
N VAL A 190 2.52 8.17 28.64
CA VAL A 190 3.24 9.38 28.18
C VAL A 190 2.25 10.54 28.11
N PRO A 191 2.51 11.66 28.80
CA PRO A 191 1.66 12.84 28.71
C PRO A 191 1.62 13.36 27.27
N PRO A 192 0.44 13.68 26.72
CA PRO A 192 0.34 14.21 25.38
C PRO A 192 1.00 15.60 25.32
N GLN A 193 1.77 15.85 24.26
CA GLN A 193 2.24 17.20 23.97
C GLN A 193 1.02 18.05 23.61
N THR A 194 0.83 19.17 24.30
CA THR A 194 -0.44 19.89 24.28
C THR A 194 -0.52 20.95 23.17
N SER A 195 0.62 21.40 22.61
CA SER A 195 0.62 22.44 21.57
C SER A 195 0.88 21.91 20.17
N ALA A 196 0.20 22.46 19.17
CA ALA A 196 0.41 22.12 17.76
C ALA A 196 1.86 22.43 17.31
N ALA A 197 2.47 23.49 17.85
CA ALA A 197 3.86 23.83 17.55
C ALA A 197 4.85 22.78 18.10
N ALA A 198 4.60 22.25 19.29
CA ALA A 198 5.43 21.18 19.88
C ALA A 198 5.29 19.87 19.06
N LEU A 199 4.10 19.56 18.55
CA LEU A 199 3.87 18.43 17.65
C LEU A 199 4.60 18.57 16.32
N ALA A 200 4.52 19.76 15.70
CA ALA A 200 5.23 20.05 14.47
C ALA A 200 6.74 19.99 14.65
N LEU A 201 7.27 20.59 15.72
CA LEU A 201 8.69 20.54 16.04
C LEU A 201 9.17 19.11 16.31
N GLY A 202 8.39 18.34 17.07
CA GLY A 202 8.66 16.92 17.34
C GLY A 202 8.72 16.10 16.05
N TRP A 203 7.79 16.34 15.11
CA TRP A 203 7.77 15.69 13.81
C TRP A 203 9.03 16.03 12.99
N PHE A 204 9.39 17.31 12.88
CA PHE A 204 10.60 17.76 12.17
C PHE A 204 11.87 17.15 12.76
N THR A 205 11.96 17.12 14.09
CA THR A 205 13.09 16.53 14.80
C THR A 205 13.21 15.04 14.50
N ARG A 206 12.10 14.31 14.49
CA ARG A 206 12.09 12.87 14.17
C ARG A 206 12.43 12.61 12.71
N ALA A 207 11.83 13.34 11.77
CA ALA A 207 12.12 13.20 10.35
C ALA A 207 13.61 13.42 10.01
N ARG A 208 14.31 14.24 10.81
CA ARG A 208 15.75 14.55 10.67
C ARG A 208 16.67 13.62 11.47
N GLN A 209 16.13 12.67 12.22
CA GLN A 209 16.98 11.69 12.91
C GLN A 209 17.82 10.90 11.89
N PRO A 210 19.11 10.67 12.16
CA PRO A 210 19.98 9.95 11.23
C PRO A 210 19.43 8.59 10.82
N ASP A 211 18.86 7.82 11.75
CA ASP A 211 18.28 6.51 11.48
C ASP A 211 17.08 6.59 10.54
N MET A 212 16.25 7.63 10.67
CA MET A 212 15.07 7.86 9.83
C MET A 212 15.48 8.28 8.42
N LEU A 213 16.48 9.18 8.30
CA LEU A 213 17.02 9.59 7.01
C LEU A 213 17.69 8.42 6.28
N VAL A 214 18.40 7.59 7.02
CA VAL A 214 19.01 6.37 6.49
C VAL A 214 17.93 5.41 6.02
N ALA A 215 16.91 5.12 6.83
CA ALA A 215 15.79 4.25 6.43
C ALA A 215 15.10 4.79 5.17
N ALA A 216 14.86 6.10 5.09
CA ALA A 216 14.31 6.75 3.89
C ALA A 216 15.23 6.57 2.66
N ALA A 217 16.54 6.77 2.81
CA ALA A 217 17.51 6.57 1.72
C ALA A 217 17.55 5.11 1.24
N LEU A 218 17.47 4.15 2.16
CA LEU A 218 17.39 2.72 1.83
C LEU A 218 16.11 2.38 1.06
N ILE A 219 14.96 2.97 1.43
CA ILE A 219 13.70 2.82 0.70
C ILE A 219 13.84 3.38 -0.72
N VAL A 220 14.42 4.58 -0.87
CA VAL A 220 14.66 5.17 -2.19
C VAL A 220 15.50 4.24 -3.05
N ALA A 221 16.63 3.76 -2.53
CA ALA A 221 17.54 2.88 -3.25
C ALA A 221 16.86 1.56 -3.66
N TYR A 222 16.05 0.97 -2.77
CA TYR A 222 15.39 -0.32 -3.02
C TYR A 222 14.22 -0.22 -4.01
N ARG A 223 13.45 0.89 -3.96
CA ARG A 223 12.17 1.00 -4.70
C ARG A 223 12.27 1.77 -6.01
N PHE A 224 13.28 2.62 -6.20
CA PHE A 224 13.30 3.54 -7.34
C PHE A 224 13.30 2.80 -8.69
N GLY A 225 14.22 1.86 -8.87
CA GLY A 225 14.31 1.07 -10.12
C GLY A 225 13.06 0.23 -10.39
N ASP A 226 12.53 -0.41 -9.33
CA ASP A 226 11.29 -1.18 -9.39
C ASP A 226 10.10 -0.31 -9.83
N GLN A 227 9.88 0.83 -9.19
CA GLN A 227 8.77 1.72 -9.51
C GLN A 227 8.89 2.37 -10.89
N MET A 228 10.12 2.64 -11.33
CA MET A 228 10.40 3.15 -12.68
C MET A 228 9.91 2.20 -13.77
N VAL A 229 10.12 0.89 -13.61
CA VAL A 229 9.70 -0.14 -14.55
C VAL A 229 8.20 -0.44 -14.42
N SER A 230 7.74 -0.68 -13.18
CA SER A 230 6.37 -1.13 -12.90
C SER A 230 5.31 -0.13 -13.35
N SER A 231 5.61 1.17 -13.31
CA SER A 231 4.71 2.24 -13.78
C SER A 231 4.42 2.16 -15.29
N LEU A 232 5.33 1.58 -16.05
CA LEU A 232 5.24 1.50 -17.50
C LEU A 232 4.53 0.23 -18.02
N PHE A 233 4.24 -0.76 -17.15
CA PHE A 233 3.64 -2.02 -17.62
C PHE A 233 2.31 -1.83 -18.34
N GLY A 234 1.44 -0.96 -17.84
CA GLY A 234 0.15 -0.69 -18.49
C GLY A 234 0.31 -0.08 -19.89
N PRO A 235 0.99 1.08 -20.02
CA PRO A 235 1.29 1.67 -21.33
C PRO A 235 2.01 0.70 -22.28
N PHE A 236 2.99 -0.05 -21.78
CA PHE A 236 3.73 -1.02 -22.59
C PHE A 236 2.83 -2.13 -23.16
N LEU A 237 1.90 -2.68 -22.37
CA LEU A 237 0.98 -3.71 -22.84
C LEU A 237 0.03 -3.16 -23.92
N LEU A 238 -0.44 -1.92 -23.77
CA LEU A 238 -1.27 -1.24 -24.75
C LEU A 238 -0.52 -1.02 -26.06
N ASP A 239 0.72 -0.52 -26.01
CA ASP A 239 1.57 -0.27 -27.17
C ASP A 239 2.00 -1.58 -27.86
N ARG A 240 1.90 -2.72 -27.15
CA ARG A 240 2.06 -4.07 -27.75
C ARG A 240 0.79 -4.59 -28.42
N GLY A 241 -0.25 -3.78 -28.49
CA GLY A 241 -1.50 -4.09 -29.18
C GLY A 241 -2.48 -4.96 -28.41
N LEU A 242 -2.31 -5.09 -27.08
CA LEU A 242 -3.32 -5.72 -26.23
C LEU A 242 -4.49 -4.76 -26.04
N ASP A 243 -5.72 -5.30 -26.11
CA ASP A 243 -6.91 -4.55 -25.80
C ASP A 243 -7.03 -4.22 -24.30
N LEU A 244 -7.83 -3.21 -23.99
CA LEU A 244 -8.03 -2.75 -22.61
C LEU A 244 -8.64 -3.83 -21.72
N GLU A 245 -9.47 -4.73 -22.26
CA GLU A 245 -10.08 -5.82 -21.53
C GLU A 245 -9.03 -6.84 -21.09
N THR A 246 -8.16 -7.26 -22.00
CA THR A 246 -7.02 -8.15 -21.69
C THR A 246 -6.07 -7.52 -20.65
N ILE A 247 -5.74 -6.22 -20.80
CA ILE A 247 -4.90 -5.51 -19.83
C ILE A 247 -5.59 -5.45 -18.45
N ALA A 248 -6.88 -5.17 -18.41
CA ALA A 248 -7.64 -5.16 -17.16
C ALA A 248 -7.66 -6.55 -16.49
N LEU A 249 -7.81 -7.62 -17.25
CA LEU A 249 -7.74 -8.99 -16.76
C LEU A 249 -6.34 -9.33 -16.23
N MET A 250 -5.29 -8.99 -16.98
CA MET A 250 -3.90 -9.24 -16.57
C MET A 250 -3.54 -8.49 -15.28
N LYS A 251 -3.75 -7.19 -15.25
CA LYS A 251 -3.35 -6.36 -14.09
C LYS A 251 -4.35 -6.43 -12.94
N GLY A 252 -5.63 -6.53 -13.24
CA GLY A 252 -6.70 -6.59 -12.24
C GLY A 252 -6.81 -7.98 -11.62
N ALA A 253 -7.34 -8.96 -12.33
CA ALA A 253 -7.62 -10.27 -11.75
C ALA A 253 -6.35 -11.09 -11.50
N VAL A 254 -5.50 -11.27 -12.52
CA VAL A 254 -4.28 -12.09 -12.40
C VAL A 254 -3.26 -11.39 -11.52
N GLY A 255 -3.00 -10.10 -11.72
CA GLY A 255 -2.08 -9.33 -10.90
C GLY A 255 -2.49 -9.28 -9.42
N SER A 256 -3.79 -9.16 -9.11
CA SER A 256 -4.27 -9.18 -7.73
C SER A 256 -4.14 -10.56 -7.08
N THR A 257 -4.48 -11.65 -7.78
CA THR A 257 -4.38 -13.02 -7.24
C THR A 257 -2.93 -13.45 -7.04
N THR A 258 -2.05 -13.12 -7.97
CA THR A 258 -0.61 -13.40 -7.85
C THR A 258 0.05 -12.54 -6.78
N SER A 259 -0.35 -11.29 -6.62
CA SER A 259 0.07 -10.43 -5.50
C SER A 259 -0.37 -11.01 -4.15
N LEU A 260 -1.57 -11.58 -4.07
CA LEU A 260 -2.05 -12.25 -2.85
C LEU A 260 -1.18 -13.46 -2.50
N ALA A 261 -0.85 -14.28 -3.50
CA ALA A 261 0.10 -15.39 -3.31
C ALA A 261 1.48 -14.87 -2.89
N GLY A 262 1.96 -13.79 -3.52
CA GLY A 262 3.22 -13.12 -3.18
C GLY A 262 3.24 -12.58 -1.75
N ALA A 263 2.12 -12.06 -1.24
CA ALA A 263 2.01 -11.59 0.14
C ALA A 263 2.14 -12.74 1.15
N ALA A 264 1.46 -13.86 0.90
CA ALA A 264 1.55 -15.05 1.74
C ALA A 264 2.97 -15.65 1.73
N LEU A 265 3.52 -15.85 0.53
CA LEU A 265 4.88 -16.39 0.36
C LEU A 265 5.93 -15.45 0.96
N GLY A 266 5.80 -14.14 0.75
CA GLY A 266 6.72 -13.13 1.29
C GLY A 266 6.74 -13.12 2.81
N GLY A 267 5.57 -13.19 3.44
CA GLY A 267 5.45 -13.26 4.90
C GLY A 267 6.13 -14.50 5.49
N VAL A 268 5.85 -15.67 4.91
CA VAL A 268 6.50 -16.93 5.30
C VAL A 268 8.00 -16.91 5.03
N PHE A 269 8.41 -16.35 3.89
CA PHE A 269 9.81 -16.27 3.51
C PHE A 269 10.62 -15.39 4.46
N VAL A 270 10.13 -14.18 4.78
CA VAL A 270 10.78 -13.30 5.77
C VAL A 270 10.89 -13.98 7.13
N PHE A 271 9.84 -14.72 7.54
CA PHE A 271 9.84 -15.45 8.81
C PHE A 271 10.87 -16.59 8.82
N ALA A 272 10.98 -17.34 7.71
CA ALA A 272 11.83 -18.51 7.62
C ALA A 272 13.32 -18.20 7.46
N VAL A 273 13.66 -17.17 6.65
CA VAL A 273 15.06 -16.88 6.25
C VAL A 273 15.63 -15.60 6.85
N GLY A 274 14.81 -14.82 7.56
CA GLY A 274 15.20 -13.53 8.13
C GLY A 274 15.20 -12.36 7.12
N ARG A 275 15.42 -11.14 7.65
CA ARG A 275 15.29 -9.87 6.89
C ARG A 275 16.29 -9.78 5.75
N ARG A 276 17.54 -10.05 6.05
CA ARG A 276 18.67 -9.90 5.12
C ARG A 276 18.47 -10.72 3.84
N LEU A 277 18.25 -12.04 4.01
CA LEU A 277 18.11 -12.93 2.87
C LEU A 277 16.79 -12.71 2.14
N ALA A 278 15.72 -12.37 2.86
CA ALA A 278 14.44 -12.06 2.26
C ALA A 278 14.51 -10.80 1.37
N LEU A 279 15.11 -9.71 1.85
CA LEU A 279 15.31 -8.49 1.06
C LEU A 279 16.20 -8.75 -0.16
N LEU A 280 17.33 -9.44 0.04
CA LEU A 280 18.27 -9.74 -1.04
C LEU A 280 17.61 -10.61 -2.12
N ALA A 281 17.04 -11.74 -1.73
CA ALA A 281 16.49 -12.69 -2.68
C ALA A 281 15.26 -12.14 -3.41
N SER A 282 14.33 -11.50 -2.68
CA SER A 282 13.14 -10.93 -3.32
C SER A 282 13.47 -9.70 -4.18
N GLY A 283 14.41 -8.85 -3.76
CA GLY A 283 14.84 -7.69 -4.54
C GLY A 283 15.60 -8.08 -5.82
N LEU A 284 16.49 -9.07 -5.76
CA LEU A 284 17.16 -9.58 -6.96
C LEU A 284 16.21 -10.37 -7.87
N ALA A 285 15.29 -11.16 -7.30
CA ALA A 285 14.26 -11.84 -8.09
C ALA A 285 13.34 -10.82 -8.80
N GLN A 286 13.00 -9.70 -8.14
CA GLN A 286 12.26 -8.60 -8.75
C GLN A 286 13.03 -8.00 -9.94
N ALA A 287 14.30 -7.67 -9.76
CA ALA A 287 15.14 -7.16 -10.85
C ALA A 287 15.28 -8.17 -11.99
N ALA A 288 15.44 -9.46 -11.68
CA ALA A 288 15.49 -10.53 -12.67
C ALA A 288 14.17 -10.71 -13.43
N CYS A 289 13.03 -10.51 -12.77
CA CYS A 289 11.72 -10.55 -13.40
C CYS A 289 11.60 -9.53 -14.57
N PHE A 290 12.28 -8.40 -14.46
CA PHE A 290 12.28 -7.39 -15.53
C PHE A 290 12.94 -7.89 -16.83
N LEU A 291 13.78 -8.94 -16.79
CA LEU A 291 14.31 -9.57 -17.99
C LEU A 291 13.19 -10.13 -18.88
N LEU A 292 12.07 -10.57 -18.31
CA LEU A 292 10.91 -11.02 -19.07
C LEU A 292 10.29 -9.85 -19.86
N TYR A 293 10.16 -8.68 -19.23
CA TYR A 293 9.66 -7.47 -19.87
C TYR A 293 10.65 -6.90 -20.88
N ILE A 294 11.95 -6.97 -20.61
CA ILE A 294 13.02 -6.60 -21.57
C ILE A 294 12.94 -7.49 -22.82
N SER A 295 12.80 -8.80 -22.62
CA SER A 295 12.65 -9.76 -23.71
C SER A 295 11.39 -9.49 -24.54
N ALA A 296 10.27 -9.24 -23.88
CA ALA A 296 9.03 -8.85 -24.54
C ALA A 296 9.17 -7.51 -25.28
N ALA A 297 9.86 -6.52 -24.71
CA ALA A 297 10.12 -5.24 -25.36
C ALA A 297 11.03 -5.38 -26.56
N ALA A 298 11.94 -6.34 -26.58
CA ALA A 298 12.76 -6.72 -27.74
C ALA A 298 12.01 -7.55 -28.81
N GLY A 299 10.70 -7.82 -28.61
CA GLY A 299 9.87 -8.52 -29.56
C GLY A 299 9.87 -10.05 -29.43
N MET A 300 10.43 -10.60 -28.36
CA MET A 300 10.46 -12.04 -28.09
C MET A 300 9.21 -12.52 -27.33
N GLY A 301 8.85 -13.77 -27.53
CA GLY A 301 7.90 -14.53 -26.68
C GLY A 301 6.42 -14.19 -26.83
N GLY A 302 6.06 -13.10 -27.52
CA GLY A 302 4.67 -12.73 -27.77
C GLY A 302 3.78 -12.59 -26.54
N VAL A 303 2.48 -12.74 -26.71
CA VAL A 303 1.46 -12.62 -25.64
C VAL A 303 1.67 -13.62 -24.49
N PRO A 304 2.05 -14.90 -24.71
CA PRO A 304 2.31 -15.83 -23.61
C PRO A 304 3.40 -15.36 -22.65
N LEU A 305 4.48 -14.72 -23.17
CA LEU A 305 5.53 -14.17 -22.30
C LEU A 305 5.01 -13.02 -21.44
N LEU A 306 4.12 -12.16 -21.95
CA LEU A 306 3.51 -11.08 -21.19
C LEU A 306 2.64 -11.60 -20.04
N TRP A 307 1.86 -12.67 -20.26
CA TRP A 307 1.12 -13.34 -19.19
C TRP A 307 2.05 -13.92 -18.13
N GLY A 308 3.09 -14.64 -18.54
CA GLY A 308 4.09 -15.20 -17.62
C GLY A 308 4.80 -14.11 -16.82
N ALA A 309 5.20 -13.01 -17.47
CA ALA A 309 5.82 -11.86 -16.82
C ALA A 309 4.90 -11.23 -15.77
N THR A 310 3.61 -11.06 -16.09
CA THR A 310 2.61 -10.51 -15.14
C THR A 310 2.45 -11.42 -13.91
N VAL A 311 2.38 -12.74 -14.10
CA VAL A 311 2.27 -13.69 -12.99
C VAL A 311 3.50 -13.66 -12.10
N VAL A 312 4.70 -13.73 -12.68
CA VAL A 312 5.96 -13.72 -11.91
C VAL A 312 6.13 -12.38 -11.19
N GLU A 313 5.88 -11.26 -11.88
CA GLU A 313 5.97 -9.91 -11.31
C GLU A 313 5.02 -9.76 -10.11
N GLY A 314 3.76 -10.15 -10.24
CA GLY A 314 2.78 -10.05 -9.16
C GLY A 314 3.23 -10.76 -7.88
N VAL A 315 3.82 -11.95 -8.00
CA VAL A 315 4.35 -12.70 -6.86
C VAL A 315 5.59 -12.02 -6.29
N VAL A 316 6.60 -11.79 -7.12
CA VAL A 316 7.95 -11.39 -6.66
C VAL A 316 7.97 -9.95 -6.15
N SER A 317 7.28 -9.02 -6.84
CA SER A 317 7.14 -7.63 -6.42
C SER A 317 6.46 -7.52 -5.06
N THR A 318 5.43 -8.35 -4.83
CA THR A 318 4.75 -8.36 -3.54
C THR A 318 5.60 -8.97 -2.44
N MET A 319 6.38 -10.03 -2.71
CA MET A 319 7.37 -10.57 -1.76
C MET A 319 8.39 -9.50 -1.37
N ALA A 320 8.94 -8.76 -2.34
CA ALA A 320 9.87 -7.66 -2.10
C ALA A 320 9.24 -6.54 -1.27
N THR A 321 7.97 -6.23 -1.52
CA THR A 321 7.21 -5.24 -0.75
C THR A 321 7.03 -5.68 0.71
N VAL A 322 6.68 -6.95 0.97
CA VAL A 322 6.53 -7.50 2.33
C VAL A 322 7.86 -7.45 3.09
N ALA A 323 8.96 -7.79 2.42
CA ALA A 323 10.30 -7.73 3.03
C ALA A 323 10.69 -6.27 3.38
N LEU A 324 10.42 -5.32 2.49
CA LEU A 324 10.67 -3.90 2.73
C LEU A 324 9.80 -3.35 3.87
N PHE A 325 8.51 -3.65 3.90
CA PHE A 325 7.60 -3.21 4.95
C PHE A 325 7.99 -3.79 6.32
N THR A 326 8.54 -5.00 6.34
CA THR A 326 9.11 -5.58 7.56
C THR A 326 10.29 -4.75 8.06
N LEU A 327 11.20 -4.35 7.15
CA LEU A 327 12.32 -3.45 7.49
C LEU A 327 11.83 -2.09 7.99
N MET A 328 10.78 -1.53 7.38
CA MET A 328 10.17 -0.27 7.83
C MET A 328 9.57 -0.38 9.24
N MET A 329 8.94 -1.51 9.56
CA MET A 329 8.45 -1.77 10.93
C MET A 329 9.61 -1.90 11.94
N ASP A 330 10.73 -2.50 11.53
CA ASP A 330 11.92 -2.61 12.36
C ASP A 330 12.58 -1.23 12.60
N ALA A 331 12.47 -0.31 11.64
CA ALA A 331 12.98 1.06 11.74
C ALA A 331 12.11 1.97 12.64
N ALA A 332 10.82 1.68 12.76
CA ALA A 332 9.87 2.50 13.51
C ALA A 332 10.03 2.30 15.03
N ASP A 333 10.08 3.42 15.76
CA ASP A 333 10.10 3.43 17.22
C ASP A 333 8.70 3.05 17.76
N PRO A 334 8.58 2.05 18.65
CA PRO A 334 7.30 1.67 19.23
C PRO A 334 6.54 2.81 19.93
N ASP A 335 7.25 3.78 20.51
CA ASP A 335 6.62 4.93 21.17
C ASP A 335 6.06 5.96 20.20
N HIS A 336 6.56 5.98 18.97
CA HIS A 336 6.15 6.87 17.87
C HIS A 336 5.78 6.09 16.61
N ALA A 337 5.28 4.88 16.78
CA ALA A 337 5.12 3.89 15.72
C ALA A 337 4.28 4.39 14.54
N GLY A 338 3.17 5.08 14.82
CA GLY A 338 2.30 5.64 13.79
C GLY A 338 3.00 6.74 12.98
N THR A 339 3.75 7.61 13.66
CA THR A 339 4.48 8.72 13.01
C THR A 339 5.63 8.20 12.14
N ASP A 340 6.49 7.36 12.71
CA ASP A 340 7.70 6.86 12.04
C ASP A 340 7.35 5.99 10.84
N TYR A 341 6.44 5.03 11.02
CA TYR A 341 6.03 4.17 9.91
C TYR A 341 5.34 4.95 8.81
N THR A 342 4.48 5.91 9.16
CA THR A 342 3.80 6.77 8.18
C THR A 342 4.78 7.65 7.39
N LEU A 343 5.82 8.17 8.04
CA LEU A 343 6.90 8.89 7.34
C LEU A 343 7.55 8.00 6.28
N LEU A 344 7.96 6.80 6.65
CA LEU A 344 8.57 5.86 5.72
C LEU A 344 7.61 5.42 4.60
N ALA A 345 6.35 5.17 4.92
CA ALA A 345 5.32 4.85 3.93
C ALA A 345 5.10 6.00 2.93
N SER A 346 5.16 7.26 3.40
CA SER A 346 5.08 8.42 2.52
C SER A 346 6.29 8.53 1.59
N VAL A 347 7.48 8.16 2.06
CA VAL A 347 8.68 8.06 1.19
C VAL A 347 8.44 7.02 0.08
N VAL A 348 7.86 5.86 0.37
CA VAL A 348 7.52 4.86 -0.65
C VAL A 348 6.60 5.44 -1.74
N VAL A 349 5.57 6.20 -1.34
CA VAL A 349 4.63 6.85 -2.28
C VAL A 349 5.35 7.90 -3.13
N LEU A 350 6.16 8.76 -2.51
CA LEU A 350 6.91 9.81 -3.22
C LEU A 350 7.91 9.21 -4.21
N VAL A 351 8.64 8.18 -3.80
CA VAL A 351 9.55 7.44 -4.69
C VAL A 351 8.80 6.85 -5.87
N GLY A 352 7.63 6.23 -5.62
CA GLY A 352 6.79 5.69 -6.68
C GLY A 352 6.37 6.74 -7.71
N THR A 353 5.97 7.92 -7.24
CA THR A 353 5.57 9.03 -8.13
C THR A 353 6.76 9.56 -8.93
N ILE A 354 7.89 9.85 -8.28
CA ILE A 354 9.08 10.41 -8.95
C ILE A 354 9.66 9.38 -9.93
N ALA A 355 9.79 8.13 -9.52
CA ALA A 355 10.31 7.06 -10.37
C ALA A 355 9.39 6.76 -11.56
N GLY A 356 8.06 6.84 -11.35
CA GLY A 356 7.10 6.71 -12.44
C GLY A 356 7.24 7.80 -13.50
N ILE A 357 7.39 9.07 -13.07
CA ILE A 357 7.65 10.19 -13.99
C ILE A 357 8.98 10.00 -14.71
N ALA A 358 10.04 9.63 -13.97
CA ALA A 358 11.36 9.36 -14.57
C ALA A 358 11.30 8.21 -15.58
N GLY A 359 10.53 7.17 -15.29
CA GLY A 359 10.27 6.05 -16.19
C GLY A 359 9.59 6.48 -17.49
N GLY A 360 8.52 7.29 -17.38
CA GLY A 360 7.81 7.84 -18.53
C GLY A 360 8.74 8.65 -19.45
N VAL A 361 9.45 9.63 -18.85
CA VAL A 361 10.42 10.45 -19.59
C VAL A 361 11.52 9.60 -20.26
N ALA A 362 12.04 8.60 -19.54
CA ALA A 362 13.05 7.70 -20.10
C ALA A 362 12.48 6.83 -21.22
N ALA A 363 11.23 6.35 -21.10
CA ALA A 363 10.60 5.54 -22.14
C ALA A 363 10.31 6.34 -23.42
N ASP A 364 9.90 7.60 -23.29
CA ASP A 364 9.71 8.50 -24.42
C ASP A 364 11.04 8.81 -25.14
N ALA A 365 12.14 8.96 -24.38
CA ALA A 365 13.45 9.32 -24.95
C ALA A 365 14.25 8.13 -25.48
N LEU A 366 14.20 6.97 -24.80
CA LEU A 366 15.08 5.81 -25.04
C LEU A 366 14.32 4.55 -25.50
N GLY A 367 12.98 4.58 -25.44
CA GLY A 367 12.12 3.42 -25.65
C GLY A 367 12.05 2.47 -24.46
N TYR A 368 11.07 1.57 -24.48
CA TYR A 368 10.80 0.62 -23.38
C TYR A 368 11.98 -0.29 -23.04
N THR A 369 12.64 -0.87 -24.05
CA THR A 369 13.74 -1.83 -23.83
C THR A 369 14.87 -1.23 -23.01
N ALA A 370 15.35 -0.04 -23.40
CA ALA A 370 16.45 0.64 -22.70
C ALA A 370 15.99 1.07 -21.30
N THR A 371 14.78 1.58 -21.14
CA THR A 371 14.23 2.01 -19.86
C THR A 371 14.07 0.82 -18.90
N PHE A 372 13.62 -0.33 -19.37
CA PHE A 372 13.51 -1.53 -18.55
C PHE A 372 14.89 -2.07 -18.14
N ILE A 373 15.91 -1.98 -19.00
CA ILE A 373 17.30 -2.33 -18.66
C ILE A 373 17.82 -1.40 -17.56
N VAL A 374 17.67 -0.08 -17.73
CA VAL A 374 18.11 0.91 -16.72
C VAL A 374 17.40 0.65 -15.38
N GLY A 375 16.08 0.46 -15.40
CA GLY A 375 15.31 0.19 -14.19
C GLY A 375 15.70 -1.14 -13.52
N ALA A 376 15.97 -2.20 -14.28
CA ALA A 376 16.46 -3.47 -13.75
C ALA A 376 17.84 -3.33 -13.07
N VAL A 377 18.77 -2.59 -13.70
CA VAL A 377 20.09 -2.29 -13.13
C VAL A 377 19.97 -1.46 -11.85
N LEU A 378 19.10 -0.44 -11.85
CA LEU A 378 18.85 0.37 -10.65
C LEU A 378 18.20 -0.44 -9.53
N ALA A 379 17.27 -1.34 -9.83
CA ALA A 379 16.63 -2.20 -8.86
C ALA A 379 17.62 -3.20 -8.23
N ALA A 380 18.42 -3.88 -9.07
CA ALA A 380 19.46 -4.79 -8.59
C ALA A 380 20.56 -4.04 -7.81
N GLY A 381 21.06 -2.94 -8.36
CA GLY A 381 22.08 -2.11 -7.70
C GLY A 381 21.60 -1.53 -6.39
N GLY A 382 20.37 -0.99 -6.35
CA GLY A 382 19.73 -0.47 -5.15
C GLY A 382 19.57 -1.54 -4.06
N CYS A 383 19.11 -2.74 -4.45
CA CYS A 383 19.04 -3.88 -3.54
C CYS A 383 20.41 -4.22 -2.93
N LEU A 384 21.45 -4.34 -3.76
CA LEU A 384 22.81 -4.66 -3.30
C LEU A 384 23.39 -3.54 -2.41
N VAL A 385 23.13 -2.27 -2.73
CA VAL A 385 23.54 -1.12 -1.90
C VAL A 385 22.88 -1.19 -0.53
N VAL A 386 21.57 -1.48 -0.46
CA VAL A 386 20.84 -1.63 0.81
C VAL A 386 21.46 -2.73 1.67
N ILE A 387 21.68 -3.92 1.08
CA ILE A 387 22.27 -5.05 1.79
C ILE A 387 23.70 -4.74 2.26
N ALA A 388 24.55 -4.21 1.36
CA ALA A 388 25.94 -3.89 1.70
C ALA A 388 26.03 -2.80 2.78
N TRP A 389 25.10 -1.84 2.77
CA TRP A 389 25.06 -0.79 3.78
C TRP A 389 24.65 -1.34 5.15
N LEU A 390 23.57 -2.13 5.20
CA LEU A 390 23.08 -2.75 6.44
C LEU A 390 24.09 -3.75 7.01
N ASP A 391 24.82 -4.50 6.16
CA ASP A 391 25.86 -5.42 6.61
C ASP A 391 27.04 -4.70 7.27
N ARG A 392 27.34 -3.46 6.84
CA ARG A 392 28.50 -2.70 7.33
C ARG A 392 28.18 -1.73 8.45
N ARG A 393 26.96 -1.22 8.48
CA ARG A 393 26.57 -0.08 9.32
C ARG A 393 25.15 -0.25 9.88
N ALA A 394 24.75 -1.47 10.26
CA ALA A 394 23.49 -1.65 10.95
C ALA A 394 23.45 -0.74 12.18
N THR A 395 22.55 0.25 12.16
CA THR A 395 22.32 1.10 13.34
C THR A 395 21.79 0.26 14.49
N ALA A 396 21.79 0.79 15.70
CA ALA A 396 21.30 0.09 16.88
C ALA A 396 19.87 -0.49 16.68
N ARG A 397 19.03 0.18 15.86
CA ARG A 397 17.67 -0.27 15.55
C ARG A 397 17.60 -1.52 14.67
N PHE A 398 18.58 -1.71 13.79
CA PHE A 398 18.62 -2.86 12.88
C PHE A 398 19.51 -4.00 13.37
N ALA A 399 20.44 -3.72 14.30
CA ALA A 399 21.46 -4.68 14.71
C ALA A 399 20.88 -6.00 15.25
N ASP A 400 19.77 -5.93 16.00
CA ASP A 400 19.15 -7.10 16.63
C ASP A 400 18.31 -7.95 15.66
N VAL A 401 17.87 -7.37 14.54
CA VAL A 401 16.94 -8.02 13.60
C VAL A 401 17.57 -8.33 12.24
N TRP A 402 18.78 -7.80 11.98
CA TRP A 402 19.46 -7.94 10.70
C TRP A 402 20.24 -9.25 10.53
N ARG A 403 20.60 -9.91 11.62
CA ARG A 403 21.39 -11.15 11.65
C ARG A 403 20.56 -12.38 11.36
#